data_bb1037c5ff9b779b5ffdd22616468710
#
_entry.id   bb1037c5ff9b779b5ffdd22616468710
#
_cell.length_a   1.000
_cell.length_b   1.000
_cell.length_c   1.000
_cell.angle_alpha   90.00
_cell.angle_beta   90.00
_cell.angle_gamma   90.00
#
_symmetry.space_group_name_H-M   'P 1'
#
loop_
_entity.id
_entity.type
_entity.pdbx_description
1 polymer ?
#
loop_
_entity_poly.entity_id
_entity_poly.type
_entity_poly.pdbx_seq_one_letter_code
_entity_poly.pdbx_strand_id
1 'polypeptide(L)'
;MIASEAFWSDRRTAGLALAARLRDLRPHPAGSVVVALPRGGVVVAAEVARALQLPLTTWSVRKLALPTQPEVALGALAPGGVVLWDPHTAWTFDEHPLLRDQVVEREGRELERRRLLYGDADPSALKGRQLIVVDDGIATGLSVRAALTSLQRLGPARVVLAAPVAADQSLPALRELVDELVLLAAPDDLVAVGLHYGRFDPVDDAEVLAALGQARRVSHPSP
;
A
#
# COMPACT_ATOMS: atom_id res chain seq x y z
N MET A 1 12.50 -29.95 -0.47
CA MET A 1 11.75 -28.68 -0.65
C MET A 1 10.43 -28.83 0.08
N ILE A 2 10.34 -28.25 1.29
CA ILE A 2 9.06 -28.19 2.02
C ILE A 2 8.31 -27.04 1.33
N ALA A 3 7.21 -27.35 0.64
CA ALA A 3 6.30 -26.31 0.16
C ALA A 3 5.83 -25.56 1.42
N SER A 4 6.19 -24.31 1.57
CA SER A 4 5.62 -23.44 2.57
C SER A 4 4.12 -23.39 2.29
N GLU A 5 3.29 -23.95 3.18
CA GLU A 5 1.85 -23.78 3.04
C GLU A 5 1.55 -22.27 3.02
N ALA A 6 0.82 -21.85 2.00
CA ALA A 6 0.39 -20.45 1.90
C ALA A 6 -0.46 -20.10 3.13
N PHE A 7 -0.17 -18.97 3.78
CA PHE A 7 -0.92 -18.55 4.97
C PHE A 7 -2.38 -18.20 4.64
N TRP A 8 -2.63 -17.68 3.42
CA TRP A 8 -3.96 -17.28 2.96
C TRP A 8 -4.25 -17.83 1.57
N SER A 9 -5.50 -18.23 1.34
CA SER A 9 -5.93 -18.68 0.00
C SER A 9 -5.83 -17.58 -1.06
N ASP A 10 -6.11 -16.33 -0.67
CA ASP A 10 -6.08 -15.15 -1.52
C ASP A 10 -6.05 -13.85 -0.69
N ARG A 11 -6.01 -12.68 -1.39
CA ARG A 11 -6.02 -11.35 -0.77
C ARG A 11 -7.27 -11.06 0.06
N ARG A 12 -8.43 -11.62 -0.29
CA ARG A 12 -9.67 -11.42 0.48
C ARG A 12 -9.58 -12.11 1.83
N THR A 13 -9.14 -13.36 1.88
CA THR A 13 -8.94 -14.12 3.12
C THR A 13 -7.90 -13.44 4.01
N ALA A 14 -6.81 -12.93 3.44
CA ALA A 14 -5.82 -12.15 4.17
C ALA A 14 -6.43 -10.85 4.73
N GLY A 15 -7.26 -10.17 3.94
CA GLY A 15 -7.98 -8.96 4.36
C GLY A 15 -8.93 -9.21 5.53
N LEU A 16 -9.66 -10.31 5.54
CA LEU A 16 -10.52 -10.71 6.65
C LEU A 16 -9.74 -10.99 7.93
N ALA A 17 -8.61 -11.68 7.83
CA ALA A 17 -7.71 -11.94 8.96
C ALA A 17 -7.12 -10.63 9.50
N LEU A 18 -6.67 -9.73 8.62
CA LEU A 18 -6.13 -8.42 8.99
C LEU A 18 -7.20 -7.55 9.66
N ALA A 19 -8.44 -7.57 9.17
CA ALA A 19 -9.56 -6.85 9.76
C ALA A 19 -9.88 -7.35 11.18
N ALA A 20 -9.85 -8.66 11.41
CA ALA A 20 -10.01 -9.23 12.76
C ALA A 20 -8.93 -8.69 13.71
N ARG A 21 -7.67 -8.73 13.29
CA ARG A 21 -6.55 -8.21 14.08
C ARG A 21 -6.68 -6.72 14.39
N LEU A 22 -7.09 -5.90 13.43
CA LEU A 22 -7.30 -4.46 13.60
C LEU A 22 -8.46 -4.16 14.56
N ARG A 23 -9.52 -4.96 14.54
CA ARG A 23 -10.67 -4.81 15.45
C ARG A 23 -10.29 -5.04 16.92
N ASP A 24 -9.39 -5.99 17.18
CA ASP A 24 -8.95 -6.34 18.52
C ASP A 24 -8.05 -5.29 19.18
N LEU A 25 -7.40 -4.44 18.36
CA LEU A 25 -6.38 -3.52 18.85
C LEU A 25 -6.95 -2.30 19.56
N ARG A 26 -8.01 -1.66 19.05
CA ARG A 26 -8.75 -0.53 19.67
C ARG A 26 -10.01 -0.18 18.89
N PRO A 27 -11.02 0.46 19.53
CA PRO A 27 -12.04 1.17 18.77
C PRO A 27 -11.37 2.28 17.93
N HIS A 28 -11.66 2.29 16.64
CA HIS A 28 -11.15 3.34 15.76
C HIS A 28 -11.96 4.63 15.98
N PRO A 29 -11.30 5.78 16.17
CA PRO A 29 -12.01 7.04 16.34
C PRO A 29 -12.97 7.33 15.19
N ALA A 30 -14.06 8.02 15.49
CA ALA A 30 -14.95 8.56 14.44
C ALA A 30 -14.13 9.42 13.47
N GLY A 31 -14.31 9.19 12.17
CA GLY A 31 -13.54 9.87 11.14
C GLY A 31 -12.24 9.18 10.72
N SER A 32 -11.91 8.00 11.24
CA SER A 32 -10.83 7.16 10.69
C SER A 32 -11.11 6.79 9.24
N VAL A 33 -10.06 6.64 8.43
CA VAL A 33 -10.13 6.32 7.00
C VAL A 33 -9.19 5.17 6.68
N VAL A 34 -9.66 4.18 5.96
CA VAL A 34 -8.82 3.15 5.36
C VAL A 34 -8.25 3.68 4.05
N VAL A 35 -6.93 3.68 3.92
CA VAL A 35 -6.19 4.16 2.76
C VAL A 35 -5.48 2.98 2.11
N ALA A 36 -5.96 2.55 0.95
CA ALA A 36 -5.38 1.43 0.22
C ALA A 36 -4.22 1.88 -0.68
N LEU A 37 -3.16 1.08 -0.73
CA LEU A 37 -2.10 1.25 -1.72
C LEU A 37 -2.40 0.36 -2.95
N PRO A 38 -2.75 0.97 -4.10
CA PRO A 38 -3.09 0.20 -5.29
C PRO A 38 -1.84 -0.50 -5.91
N ARG A 39 -2.05 -1.65 -6.54
CA ARG A 39 -3.33 -2.27 -6.88
C ARG A 39 -3.76 -3.33 -5.87
N GLY A 40 -2.89 -4.30 -5.53
CA GLY A 40 -3.23 -5.45 -4.68
C GLY A 40 -3.75 -5.08 -3.29
N GLY A 41 -3.18 -4.03 -2.69
CA GLY A 41 -3.62 -3.51 -1.39
C GLY A 41 -5.09 -3.09 -1.33
N VAL A 42 -5.70 -2.73 -2.47
CA VAL A 42 -7.13 -2.36 -2.51
C VAL A 42 -8.04 -3.54 -2.18
N VAL A 43 -7.70 -4.75 -2.62
CA VAL A 43 -8.49 -5.96 -2.35
C VAL A 43 -8.48 -6.29 -0.85
N VAL A 44 -7.31 -6.19 -0.22
CA VAL A 44 -7.16 -6.39 1.24
C VAL A 44 -7.87 -5.28 2.01
N ALA A 45 -7.65 -4.02 1.62
CA ALA A 45 -8.23 -2.84 2.27
C ALA A 45 -9.76 -2.80 2.19
N ALA A 46 -10.36 -3.31 1.12
CA ALA A 46 -11.81 -3.39 0.97
C ALA A 46 -12.44 -4.28 2.04
N GLU A 47 -11.83 -5.42 2.37
CA GLU A 47 -12.30 -6.30 3.45
C GLU A 47 -12.11 -5.64 4.82
N VAL A 48 -10.98 -4.94 5.02
CA VAL A 48 -10.73 -4.19 6.25
C VAL A 48 -11.78 -3.09 6.43
N ALA A 49 -11.98 -2.26 5.40
CA ALA A 49 -12.93 -1.15 5.45
C ALA A 49 -14.36 -1.63 5.73
N ARG A 50 -14.79 -2.72 5.07
CA ARG A 50 -16.09 -3.32 5.27
C ARG A 50 -16.27 -3.85 6.70
N ALA A 51 -15.29 -4.57 7.22
CA ALA A 51 -15.35 -5.18 8.55
C ALA A 51 -15.29 -4.15 9.68
N LEU A 52 -14.58 -3.04 9.50
CA LEU A 52 -14.48 -1.93 10.45
C LEU A 52 -15.56 -0.86 10.24
N GLN A 53 -16.36 -0.96 9.18
CA GLN A 53 -17.36 0.04 8.78
C GLN A 53 -16.77 1.44 8.60
N LEU A 54 -15.57 1.51 8.02
CA LEU A 54 -14.84 2.74 7.74
C LEU A 54 -14.85 3.09 6.26
N PRO A 55 -14.79 4.38 5.92
CA PRO A 55 -14.62 4.79 4.52
C PRO A 55 -13.29 4.29 3.96
N LEU A 56 -13.33 3.89 2.67
CA LEU A 56 -12.18 3.45 1.89
C LEU A 56 -11.83 4.48 0.84
N THR A 57 -10.56 4.80 0.75
CA THR A 57 -9.96 5.56 -0.35
C THR A 57 -8.65 4.93 -0.79
N THR A 58 -8.06 5.45 -1.87
CA THR A 58 -6.75 5.05 -2.38
C THR A 58 -5.72 6.14 -2.19
N TRP A 59 -4.45 5.73 -2.17
CA TRP A 59 -3.28 6.60 -2.29
C TRP A 59 -2.29 5.94 -3.21
N SER A 60 -2.27 6.39 -4.46
CA SER A 60 -1.50 5.74 -5.52
C SER A 60 0.00 5.95 -5.30
N VAL A 61 0.77 4.90 -5.58
CA VAL A 61 2.23 4.93 -5.58
C VAL A 61 2.77 4.18 -6.79
N ARG A 62 3.98 4.51 -7.22
CA ARG A 62 4.64 3.85 -8.35
C ARG A 62 6.07 3.46 -7.99
N LYS A 63 6.44 2.22 -8.35
CA LYS A 63 7.84 1.83 -8.36
C LYS A 63 8.58 2.56 -9.48
N LEU A 64 9.78 2.99 -9.20
CA LEU A 64 10.72 3.49 -10.20
C LEU A 64 11.67 2.36 -10.53
N ALA A 65 11.62 1.87 -11.76
CA ALA A 65 12.43 0.77 -12.24
C ALA A 65 12.91 1.05 -13.67
N LEU A 66 14.04 0.47 -14.05
CA LEU A 66 14.48 0.52 -15.45
C LEU A 66 13.53 -0.27 -16.34
N PRO A 67 13.27 0.19 -17.58
CA PRO A 67 12.48 -0.58 -18.54
C PRO A 67 13.03 -1.97 -18.83
N THR A 68 14.36 -2.12 -18.75
CA THR A 68 15.08 -3.37 -18.96
C THR A 68 15.08 -4.32 -17.75
N GLN A 69 14.73 -3.79 -16.56
CA GLN A 69 14.71 -4.54 -15.31
C GLN A 69 13.51 -4.10 -14.45
N PRO A 70 12.27 -4.37 -14.89
CA PRO A 70 11.06 -3.86 -14.23
C PRO A 70 10.84 -4.44 -12.82
N GLU A 71 11.45 -5.58 -12.52
CA GLU A 71 11.36 -6.23 -11.20
C GLU A 71 12.26 -5.58 -10.15
N VAL A 72 13.33 -4.87 -10.58
CA VAL A 72 14.26 -4.21 -9.66
C VAL A 72 13.74 -2.80 -9.34
N ALA A 73 13.27 -2.62 -8.10
CA ALA A 73 12.84 -1.31 -7.63
C ALA A 73 14.07 -0.45 -7.29
N LEU A 74 14.31 0.60 -8.08
CA LEU A 74 15.36 1.57 -7.84
C LEU A 74 14.88 2.73 -6.97
N GLY A 75 13.57 2.93 -6.92
CA GLY A 75 12.92 3.99 -6.18
C GLY A 75 11.40 3.80 -6.11
N ALA A 76 10.75 4.78 -5.51
CA ALA A 76 9.29 4.90 -5.48
C ALA A 76 8.85 6.36 -5.56
N LEU A 77 7.73 6.59 -6.25
CA LEU A 77 7.09 7.88 -6.44
C LEU A 77 5.70 7.87 -5.79
N ALA A 78 5.39 8.93 -5.02
CA ALA A 78 4.09 9.13 -4.40
C ALA A 78 3.58 10.58 -4.62
N PRO A 79 2.29 10.85 -4.38
CA PRO A 79 1.70 12.17 -4.54
C PRO A 79 2.44 13.26 -3.76
N GLY A 80 2.33 14.52 -4.21
CA GLY A 80 3.04 15.65 -3.60
C GLY A 80 4.52 15.70 -3.95
N GLY A 81 4.93 15.07 -5.05
CA GLY A 81 6.31 15.08 -5.55
C GLY A 81 7.29 14.29 -4.69
N VAL A 82 6.81 13.34 -3.91
CA VAL A 82 7.68 12.46 -3.11
C VAL A 82 8.34 11.44 -4.00
N VAL A 83 9.67 11.50 -4.08
CA VAL A 83 10.52 10.51 -4.75
C VAL A 83 11.50 9.97 -3.73
N LEU A 84 11.47 8.67 -3.49
CA LEU A 84 12.45 7.96 -2.67
C LEU A 84 13.28 7.04 -3.55
N TRP A 85 14.60 7.10 -3.38
CA TRP A 85 15.53 6.21 -4.05
C TRP A 85 16.03 5.15 -3.07
N ASP A 86 16.23 3.94 -3.56
CA ASP A 86 16.89 2.89 -2.81
C ASP A 86 18.41 3.19 -2.76
N PRO A 87 19.01 3.39 -1.59
CA PRO A 87 20.43 3.70 -1.47
C PRO A 87 21.35 2.63 -2.08
N HIS A 88 20.89 1.37 -2.12
CA HIS A 88 21.67 0.25 -2.64
C HIS A 88 21.67 0.15 -4.18
N THR A 89 20.68 0.76 -4.82
CA THR A 89 20.49 0.65 -6.28
C THR A 89 20.49 2.02 -7.00
N ALA A 90 20.38 3.12 -6.28
CA ALA A 90 20.27 4.47 -6.84
C ALA A 90 21.50 4.88 -7.67
N TRP A 91 22.68 4.34 -7.33
CA TRP A 91 23.91 4.56 -8.09
C TRP A 91 23.81 4.18 -9.58
N THR A 92 22.88 3.29 -9.94
CA THR A 92 22.58 2.93 -11.35
C THR A 92 22.23 4.15 -12.19
N PHE A 93 21.73 5.23 -11.58
CA PHE A 93 21.38 6.47 -12.28
C PHE A 93 22.47 7.54 -12.23
N ASP A 94 23.52 7.35 -11.42
CA ASP A 94 24.58 8.37 -11.29
C ASP A 94 25.32 8.58 -12.62
N GLU A 95 25.47 7.51 -13.40
CA GLU A 95 26.07 7.56 -14.74
C GLU A 95 25.07 7.96 -15.84
N HIS A 96 23.76 7.95 -15.54
CA HIS A 96 22.71 8.19 -16.52
C HIS A 96 21.58 9.10 -15.97
N PRO A 97 21.88 10.36 -15.62
CA PRO A 97 20.91 11.26 -15.01
C PRO A 97 19.66 11.52 -15.89
N LEU A 98 19.82 11.59 -17.20
CA LEU A 98 18.70 11.74 -18.13
C LEU A 98 17.74 10.56 -18.10
N LEU A 99 18.25 9.34 -17.90
CA LEU A 99 17.42 8.14 -17.77
C LEU A 99 16.62 8.18 -16.47
N ARG A 100 17.22 8.69 -15.39
CA ARG A 100 16.52 8.91 -14.10
C ARG A 100 15.31 9.82 -14.30
N ASP A 101 15.51 10.96 -14.94
CA ASP A 101 14.44 11.94 -15.18
C ASP A 101 13.34 11.36 -16.07
N GLN A 102 13.69 10.62 -17.11
CA GLN A 102 12.73 9.93 -17.99
C GLN A 102 11.89 8.89 -17.23
N VAL A 103 12.50 8.11 -16.31
CA VAL A 103 11.79 7.14 -15.49
C VAL A 103 10.81 7.84 -14.56
N VAL A 104 11.25 8.91 -13.88
CA VAL A 104 10.38 9.69 -12.99
C VAL A 104 9.20 10.30 -13.75
N GLU A 105 9.45 10.88 -14.92
CA GLU A 105 8.40 11.48 -15.75
C GLU A 105 7.39 10.43 -16.25
N ARG A 106 7.86 9.30 -16.76
CA ARG A 106 6.99 8.20 -17.20
C ARG A 106 6.11 7.69 -16.09
N GLU A 107 6.71 7.37 -14.96
CA GLU A 107 5.97 6.83 -13.80
C GLU A 107 5.09 7.91 -13.14
N GLY A 108 5.47 9.18 -13.24
CA GLY A 108 4.65 10.32 -12.82
C GLY A 108 3.35 10.44 -13.63
N ARG A 109 3.41 10.27 -14.95
CA ARG A 109 2.21 10.22 -15.79
C ARG A 109 1.29 9.04 -15.43
N GLU A 110 1.86 7.87 -15.19
CA GLU A 110 1.08 6.69 -14.77
C GLU A 110 0.53 6.84 -13.35
N LEU A 111 1.27 7.49 -12.43
CA LEU A 111 0.78 7.83 -11.09
C LEU A 111 -0.47 8.71 -11.20
N GLU A 112 -0.41 9.78 -11.99
CA GLU A 112 -1.53 10.70 -12.15
C GLU A 112 -2.73 10.02 -12.83
N ARG A 113 -2.50 9.18 -13.85
CA ARG A 113 -3.56 8.36 -14.44
C ARG A 113 -4.28 7.52 -13.39
N ARG A 114 -3.54 6.84 -12.51
CA ARG A 114 -4.13 6.01 -11.45
C ARG A 114 -4.85 6.83 -10.40
N ARG A 115 -4.29 7.95 -9.99
CA ARG A 115 -4.94 8.86 -9.04
C ARG A 115 -6.32 9.30 -9.52
N LEU A 116 -6.42 9.67 -10.79
CA LEU A 116 -7.70 10.04 -11.40
C LEU A 116 -8.64 8.83 -11.55
N LEU A 117 -8.12 7.70 -12.02
CA LEU A 117 -8.92 6.51 -12.30
C LEU A 117 -9.52 5.91 -11.01
N TYR A 118 -8.71 5.78 -9.95
CA TYR A 118 -9.15 5.16 -8.69
C TYR A 118 -9.83 6.16 -7.75
N GLY A 119 -9.69 7.46 -8.01
CA GLY A 119 -10.23 8.53 -7.19
C GLY A 119 -9.50 8.60 -5.85
N ASP A 120 -8.17 8.79 -5.91
CA ASP A 120 -7.37 9.04 -4.71
C ASP A 120 -8.00 10.18 -3.89
N ALA A 121 -7.90 10.07 -2.57
CA ALA A 121 -8.46 11.07 -1.68
C ALA A 121 -7.90 12.48 -1.97
N ASP A 122 -8.76 13.47 -1.82
CA ASP A 122 -8.31 14.85 -1.72
C ASP A 122 -7.41 14.98 -0.47
N PRO A 123 -6.21 15.57 -0.58
CA PRO A 123 -5.32 15.76 0.56
C PRO A 123 -5.97 16.42 1.78
N SER A 124 -6.86 17.39 1.56
CA SER A 124 -7.57 18.09 2.64
C SER A 124 -8.52 17.17 3.42
N ALA A 125 -9.06 16.13 2.77
CA ALA A 125 -9.95 15.17 3.38
C ALA A 125 -9.25 14.19 4.34
N LEU A 126 -7.92 14.12 4.31
CA LEU A 126 -7.11 13.24 5.15
C LEU A 126 -6.46 13.96 6.34
N LYS A 127 -6.41 15.29 6.29
CA LYS A 127 -5.81 16.11 7.35
C LYS A 127 -6.52 15.91 8.69
N GLY A 128 -5.74 15.71 9.75
CA GLY A 128 -6.25 15.56 11.12
C GLY A 128 -7.00 14.25 11.38
N ARG A 129 -7.04 13.32 10.42
CA ARG A 129 -7.70 12.01 10.58
C ARG A 129 -6.71 10.92 11.00
N GLN A 130 -7.24 9.84 11.57
CA GLN A 130 -6.51 8.59 11.67
C GLN A 130 -6.56 7.89 10.32
N LEU A 131 -5.40 7.56 9.77
CA LEU A 131 -5.25 6.82 8.53
C LEU A 131 -4.84 5.38 8.84
N ILE A 132 -5.58 4.41 8.30
CA ILE A 132 -5.21 2.99 8.31
C ILE A 132 -4.72 2.66 6.91
N VAL A 133 -3.42 2.74 6.71
CA VAL A 133 -2.77 2.47 5.41
C VAL A 133 -2.63 0.97 5.24
N VAL A 134 -3.15 0.44 4.13
CA VAL A 134 -3.22 -1.02 3.89
C VAL A 134 -2.55 -1.38 2.57
N ASP A 135 -1.68 -2.39 2.61
CA ASP A 135 -1.09 -3.04 1.43
C ASP A 135 -1.30 -4.56 1.49
N ASP A 136 -1.14 -5.26 0.37
CA ASP A 136 -1.27 -6.73 0.30
C ASP A 136 -0.01 -7.48 0.78
N GLY A 137 1.11 -6.79 0.90
CA GLY A 137 2.35 -7.29 1.47
C GLY A 137 3.53 -6.37 1.19
N ILE A 138 4.48 -6.40 2.09
CA ILE A 138 5.61 -5.48 2.10
C ILE A 138 6.91 -6.26 1.94
N ALA A 139 7.54 -6.15 0.76
CA ALA A 139 8.87 -6.72 0.52
C ALA A 139 9.97 -5.73 0.97
N THR A 140 10.48 -4.89 0.08
CA THR A 140 11.50 -3.87 0.42
C THR A 140 10.95 -2.68 1.21
N GLY A 141 9.63 -2.51 1.24
CA GLY A 141 8.96 -1.39 1.89
C GLY A 141 9.08 -0.05 1.18
N LEU A 142 9.81 0.05 0.07
CA LEU A 142 10.12 1.34 -0.57
C LEU A 142 8.86 2.09 -1.05
N SER A 143 7.92 1.40 -1.68
CA SER A 143 6.63 1.99 -2.10
C SER A 143 5.79 2.45 -0.91
N VAL A 144 5.74 1.63 0.14
CA VAL A 144 5.02 1.97 1.37
C VAL A 144 5.66 3.18 2.06
N ARG A 145 6.99 3.24 2.13
CA ARG A 145 7.72 4.39 2.68
C ARG A 145 7.42 5.68 1.91
N ALA A 146 7.39 5.62 0.58
CA ALA A 146 7.02 6.77 -0.25
C ALA A 146 5.58 7.23 0.02
N ALA A 147 4.63 6.29 0.12
CA ALA A 147 3.24 6.58 0.48
C ALA A 147 3.14 7.24 1.86
N LEU A 148 3.76 6.65 2.88
CA LEU A 148 3.74 7.15 4.25
C LEU A 148 4.36 8.55 4.35
N THR A 149 5.52 8.78 3.72
CA THR A 149 6.17 10.09 3.66
C THR A 149 5.24 11.14 3.01
N SER A 150 4.55 10.76 1.94
CA SER A 150 3.58 11.63 1.26
C SER A 150 2.37 11.94 2.16
N LEU A 151 1.79 10.93 2.80
CA LEU A 151 0.62 11.06 3.68
C LEU A 151 0.94 11.86 4.94
N GLN A 152 2.11 11.71 5.54
CA GLN A 152 2.52 12.46 6.74
C GLN A 152 2.60 13.97 6.50
N ARG A 153 2.97 14.40 5.29
CA ARG A 153 2.96 15.83 4.92
C ARG A 153 1.58 16.48 4.97
N LEU A 154 0.51 15.67 4.98
CA LEU A 154 -0.86 16.15 5.09
C LEU A 154 -1.28 16.47 6.54
N GLY A 155 -0.47 16.10 7.53
CA GLY A 155 -0.76 16.29 8.95
C GLY A 155 -1.93 15.42 9.45
N PRO A 156 -1.89 14.08 9.24
CA PRO A 156 -2.85 13.18 9.85
C PRO A 156 -2.71 13.21 11.38
N ALA A 157 -3.79 12.90 12.11
CA ALA A 157 -3.74 12.79 13.57
C ALA A 157 -3.03 11.50 14.03
N ARG A 158 -3.08 10.45 13.22
CA ARG A 158 -2.44 9.16 13.49
C ARG A 158 -2.29 8.37 12.19
N VAL A 159 -1.22 7.60 12.08
CA VAL A 159 -0.98 6.69 10.95
C VAL A 159 -0.78 5.27 11.49
N VAL A 160 -1.64 4.35 11.08
CA VAL A 160 -1.52 2.91 11.30
C VAL A 160 -1.17 2.27 9.96
N LEU A 161 -0.07 1.53 9.88
CA LEU A 161 0.25 0.71 8.72
C LEU A 161 -0.18 -0.73 8.99
N ALA A 162 -0.94 -1.31 8.10
CA ALA A 162 -1.44 -2.67 8.23
C ALA A 162 -1.17 -3.48 6.95
N ALA A 163 -0.59 -4.67 7.09
CA ALA A 163 -0.38 -5.60 5.99
C ALA A 163 -0.45 -7.05 6.49
N PRO A 164 -0.87 -8.01 5.63
CA PRO A 164 -0.84 -9.41 6.00
C PRO A 164 0.58 -9.92 6.25
N VAL A 165 1.54 -9.53 5.41
CA VAL A 165 2.93 -9.96 5.54
C VAL A 165 3.90 -8.82 5.21
N ALA A 166 4.99 -8.75 5.94
CA ALA A 166 6.10 -7.84 5.65
C ALA A 166 7.44 -8.52 5.91
N ALA A 167 8.45 -8.21 5.09
CA ALA A 167 9.82 -8.65 5.35
C ALA A 167 10.34 -8.00 6.63
N ASP A 168 10.89 -8.78 7.56
CA ASP A 168 11.40 -8.27 8.84
C ASP A 168 12.42 -7.15 8.64
N GLN A 169 13.29 -7.28 7.67
CA GLN A 169 14.30 -6.27 7.31
C GLN A 169 13.71 -4.91 6.91
N SER A 170 12.44 -4.82 6.50
CA SER A 170 11.77 -3.56 6.16
C SER A 170 11.19 -2.83 7.38
N LEU A 171 10.98 -3.54 8.51
CA LEU A 171 10.24 -3.03 9.66
C LEU A 171 10.88 -1.84 10.36
N PRO A 172 12.21 -1.78 10.58
CA PRO A 172 12.81 -0.64 11.26
C PRO A 172 12.46 0.70 10.60
N ALA A 173 12.66 0.79 9.28
CA ALA A 173 12.37 2.02 8.53
C ALA A 173 10.86 2.35 8.44
N LEU A 174 9.98 1.35 8.53
CA LEU A 174 8.53 1.57 8.54
C LEU A 174 8.05 2.05 9.91
N ARG A 175 8.61 1.51 11.00
CA ARG A 175 8.26 1.92 12.37
C ARG A 175 8.54 3.39 12.66
N GLU A 176 9.54 3.99 12.01
CA GLU A 176 9.85 5.42 12.13
C GLU A 176 8.79 6.33 11.49
N LEU A 177 7.97 5.76 10.57
CA LEU A 177 7.00 6.51 9.77
C LEU A 177 5.55 6.31 10.23
N VAL A 178 5.30 5.54 11.28
CA VAL A 178 3.94 5.21 11.70
C VAL A 178 3.81 5.20 13.22
N ASP A 179 2.62 5.50 13.72
CA ASP A 179 2.30 5.40 15.14
C ASP A 179 2.05 3.95 15.57
N GLU A 180 1.61 3.11 14.62
CA GLU A 180 1.35 1.71 14.88
C GLU A 180 1.56 0.87 13.61
N LEU A 181 2.17 -0.31 13.80
CA LEU A 181 2.40 -1.29 12.73
C LEU A 181 1.66 -2.59 13.07
N VAL A 182 0.74 -3.00 12.20
CA VAL A 182 -0.11 -4.19 12.36
C VAL A 182 0.20 -5.18 11.27
N LEU A 183 0.81 -6.30 11.65
CA LEU A 183 1.17 -7.38 10.73
C LEU A 183 0.60 -8.70 11.25
N LEU A 184 0.26 -9.61 10.32
CA LEU A 184 -0.12 -10.98 10.64
C LEU A 184 1.11 -11.90 10.62
N ALA A 185 2.08 -11.61 9.74
CA ALA A 185 3.34 -12.34 9.65
C ALA A 185 4.51 -11.40 9.28
N ALA A 186 5.69 -11.67 9.83
CA ALA A 186 6.93 -10.95 9.54
C ALA A 186 8.10 -11.96 9.43
N PRO A 187 8.21 -12.71 8.33
CA PRO A 187 9.30 -13.67 8.15
C PRO A 187 10.63 -12.96 7.88
N ASP A 188 11.72 -13.51 8.45
CA ASP A 188 13.09 -13.02 8.28
C ASP A 188 13.58 -13.20 6.83
N ASP A 189 13.08 -14.23 6.14
CA ASP A 189 13.49 -14.66 4.81
C ASP A 189 12.41 -14.49 3.73
N LEU A 190 11.67 -13.41 3.76
CA LEU A 190 10.62 -13.14 2.77
C LEU A 190 11.23 -13.00 1.36
N VAL A 191 11.15 -14.06 0.57
CA VAL A 191 11.60 -14.07 -0.82
C VAL A 191 10.64 -13.28 -1.72
N ALA A 192 9.33 -13.50 -1.57
CA ALA A 192 8.29 -12.78 -2.30
C ALA A 192 6.96 -12.82 -1.54
N VAL A 193 6.24 -11.70 -1.58
CA VAL A 193 4.90 -11.58 -0.96
C VAL A 193 3.95 -12.67 -1.46
N GLY A 194 3.97 -12.96 -2.77
CA GLY A 194 3.07 -13.91 -3.40
C GLY A 194 3.20 -15.35 -2.89
N LEU A 195 4.34 -15.73 -2.32
CA LEU A 195 4.54 -17.08 -1.75
C LEU A 195 3.72 -17.32 -0.48
N HIS A 196 3.20 -16.28 0.14
CA HIS A 196 2.33 -16.38 1.31
C HIS A 196 0.84 -16.51 0.95
N TYR A 197 0.52 -16.53 -0.35
CA TYR A 197 -0.83 -16.63 -0.88
C TYR A 197 -0.97 -17.87 -1.75
N GLY A 198 -2.10 -18.56 -1.65
CA GLY A 198 -2.42 -19.68 -2.54
C GLY A 198 -2.73 -19.19 -3.96
N ARG A 199 -3.31 -17.98 -4.10
CA ARG A 199 -3.55 -17.28 -5.35
C ARG A 199 -3.17 -15.82 -5.22
N PHE A 200 -2.23 -15.36 -6.06
CA PHE A 200 -1.69 -14.00 -6.03
C PHE A 200 -1.60 -13.39 -7.43
N ASP A 201 -2.63 -13.58 -8.24
CA ASP A 201 -2.68 -13.04 -9.60
C ASP A 201 -2.53 -11.51 -9.60
N PRO A 202 -1.95 -10.93 -10.65
CA PRO A 202 -1.91 -9.48 -10.81
C PRO A 202 -3.32 -8.88 -10.81
N VAL A 203 -3.57 -7.94 -9.92
CA VAL A 203 -4.84 -7.19 -9.86
C VAL A 203 -4.86 -6.14 -10.97
N ASP A 204 -5.91 -6.13 -11.79
CA ASP A 204 -6.09 -5.14 -12.85
C ASP A 204 -6.89 -3.91 -12.38
N ASP A 205 -7.03 -2.91 -13.28
CA ASP A 205 -7.74 -1.68 -12.97
C ASP A 205 -9.25 -1.93 -12.76
N ALA A 206 -9.85 -2.90 -13.43
CA ALA A 206 -11.26 -3.24 -13.29
C ALA A 206 -11.56 -3.87 -11.93
N GLU A 207 -10.69 -4.75 -11.46
CA GLU A 207 -10.79 -5.36 -10.12
C GLU A 207 -10.64 -4.32 -9.01
N VAL A 208 -9.71 -3.35 -9.17
CA VAL A 208 -9.57 -2.22 -8.23
C VAL A 208 -10.87 -1.43 -8.15
N LEU A 209 -11.44 -1.04 -9.29
CA LEU A 209 -12.69 -0.27 -9.33
C LEU A 209 -13.86 -1.05 -8.76
N ALA A 210 -13.94 -2.35 -9.01
CA ALA A 210 -14.97 -3.22 -8.45
C ALA A 210 -14.88 -3.30 -6.92
N ALA A 211 -13.68 -3.47 -6.37
CA ALA A 211 -13.45 -3.53 -4.92
C ALA A 211 -13.80 -2.19 -4.23
N LEU A 212 -13.40 -1.05 -4.83
CA LEU A 212 -13.77 0.28 -4.33
C LEU A 212 -15.28 0.52 -4.38
N GLY A 213 -15.95 0.11 -5.47
CA GLY A 213 -17.39 0.24 -5.64
C GLY A 213 -18.17 -0.59 -4.61
N GLN A 214 -17.71 -1.78 -4.27
CA GLN A 214 -18.33 -2.61 -3.24
C GLN A 214 -18.17 -2.00 -1.84
N ALA A 215 -17.00 -1.49 -1.50
CA ALA A 215 -16.76 -0.89 -0.19
C ALA A 215 -17.60 0.39 0.03
N ARG A 216 -17.76 1.22 -0.99
CA ARG A 216 -18.59 2.45 -0.93
C ARG A 216 -20.07 2.17 -0.65
N ARG A 217 -20.64 1.08 -1.19
CA ARG A 217 -22.05 0.70 -0.97
C ARG A 217 -22.34 0.29 0.48
N VAL A 218 -21.36 -0.25 1.18
CA VAL A 218 -21.50 -0.66 2.58
C VAL A 218 -21.40 0.54 3.52
N SER A 219 -20.59 1.54 3.17
CA SER A 219 -20.44 2.77 3.96
C SER A 219 -21.62 3.76 3.84
N HIS A 220 -22.44 3.60 2.80
CA HIS A 220 -23.66 4.40 2.56
C HIS A 220 -24.77 3.44 2.10
N PRO A 221 -25.45 2.72 3.03
CA PRO A 221 -26.64 1.99 2.64
C PRO A 221 -27.64 2.99 2.08
N SER A 222 -28.09 2.75 0.83
CA SER A 222 -29.18 3.55 0.23
C SER A 222 -30.40 3.50 1.16
N PRO A 223 -31.14 4.63 1.31
CA PRO A 223 -32.33 4.71 2.15
C PRO A 223 -33.42 3.74 1.72
#